data_a54686580943b1e09350b55ee6361a87
#
_entry.id   a54686580943b1e09350b55ee6361a87
#
_cell.length_a   1.000
_cell.length_b   1.000
_cell.length_c   1.000
_cell.angle_alpha   90.00
_cell.angle_beta   90.00
_cell.angle_gamma   90.00
#
_symmetry.space_group_name_H-M   'P 1'
#
loop_
_entity.id
_entity.type
_entity.pdbx_description
1 polymer ?
#
loop_
_entity_poly.entity_id
_entity_poly.type
_entity_poly.pdbx_seq_one_letter_code
_entity_poly.pdbx_strand_id
1 'polypeptide(L)'
;MISEEILEYHYGEIANKLDEMIPVEWKKIVMQAIDFGTSATVYFYFYTKDDQAHNGSAIPNEYNVDQTIYNNFVSELIDINSNFREEFVKANIDPWESMTFILNEDWSFKVDFEYDINKEIGNFEREVIWAYEELGIIPEEEFSKSILEEYLEEKEK
;
A
#
# COMPACT_ATOMS: atom_id res chain seq x y z
N MET A 1 -6.02 2.57 -24.63
CA MET A 1 -6.84 3.14 -23.54
C MET A 1 -7.47 2.02 -22.73
N ILE A 2 -7.45 2.16 -21.41
CA ILE A 2 -8.08 1.17 -20.53
C ILE A 2 -9.53 1.58 -20.32
N SER A 3 -10.47 0.64 -20.51
CA SER A 3 -11.89 0.96 -20.35
C SER A 3 -12.22 1.19 -18.88
N GLU A 4 -13.26 1.99 -18.65
CA GLU A 4 -13.76 2.26 -17.31
C GLU A 4 -14.19 0.96 -16.60
N GLU A 5 -14.78 0.04 -17.35
CA GLU A 5 -15.20 -1.26 -16.84
C GLU A 5 -14.02 -2.09 -16.31
N ILE A 6 -12.89 -2.08 -17.01
CA ILE A 6 -11.67 -2.78 -16.58
C ILE A 6 -11.11 -2.10 -15.31
N LEU A 7 -11.07 -0.77 -15.30
CA LEU A 7 -10.62 -0.02 -14.12
C LEU A 7 -11.46 -0.34 -12.89
N GLU A 8 -12.78 -0.31 -13.04
CA GLU A 8 -13.71 -0.63 -11.96
C GLU A 8 -13.52 -2.05 -11.42
N TYR A 9 -13.29 -3.01 -12.32
CA TYR A 9 -13.03 -4.39 -11.94
C TYR A 9 -11.80 -4.49 -11.03
N HIS A 10 -10.70 -3.89 -11.45
CA HIS A 10 -9.44 -3.98 -10.70
C HIS A 10 -9.51 -3.20 -9.37
N TYR A 11 -10.10 -2.03 -9.37
CA TYR A 11 -10.28 -1.27 -8.13
C TYR A 11 -11.15 -2.03 -7.13
N GLY A 12 -12.19 -2.70 -7.64
CA GLY A 12 -13.06 -3.55 -6.81
C GLY A 12 -12.29 -4.72 -6.19
N GLU A 13 -11.42 -5.35 -6.97
CA GLU A 13 -10.59 -6.47 -6.49
C GLU A 13 -9.66 -6.00 -5.36
N ILE A 14 -9.04 -4.83 -5.52
CA ILE A 14 -8.16 -4.26 -4.50
C ILE A 14 -8.94 -3.98 -3.22
N ALA A 15 -10.08 -3.28 -3.35
CA ALA A 15 -10.90 -2.90 -2.20
C ALA A 15 -11.41 -4.13 -1.45
N ASN A 16 -11.90 -5.13 -2.18
CA ASN A 16 -12.42 -6.36 -1.56
C ASN A 16 -11.33 -7.14 -0.84
N LYS A 17 -10.13 -7.22 -1.41
CA LYS A 17 -9.02 -7.94 -0.76
C LYS A 17 -8.59 -7.22 0.52
N LEU A 18 -8.46 -5.91 0.48
CA LEU A 18 -8.10 -5.13 1.67
C LEU A 18 -9.12 -5.33 2.80
N ASP A 19 -10.41 -5.29 2.45
CA ASP A 19 -11.48 -5.52 3.43
C ASP A 19 -11.38 -6.93 4.03
N GLU A 20 -11.13 -7.93 3.20
CA GLU A 20 -11.00 -9.32 3.64
C GLU A 20 -9.83 -9.50 4.62
N MET A 21 -8.74 -8.78 4.40
CA MET A 21 -7.51 -8.91 5.20
C MET A 21 -7.64 -8.33 6.61
N ILE A 22 -8.54 -7.37 6.80
CA ILE A 22 -8.68 -6.64 8.06
C ILE A 22 -9.79 -7.27 8.89
N PRO A 23 -9.47 -7.84 10.08
CA PRO A 23 -10.45 -8.61 10.86
C PRO A 23 -11.38 -7.77 11.76
N VAL A 24 -11.33 -6.45 11.65
CA VAL A 24 -12.15 -5.55 12.48
C VAL A 24 -12.79 -4.49 11.57
N GLU A 25 -13.75 -3.75 12.12
CA GLU A 25 -14.31 -2.61 11.39
C GLU A 25 -13.25 -1.54 11.20
N TRP A 26 -13.17 -1.02 9.99
CA TRP A 26 -12.21 0.02 9.66
C TRP A 26 -12.94 1.25 9.11
N LYS A 27 -12.32 2.40 9.28
CA LYS A 27 -12.84 3.68 8.83
C LYS A 27 -12.19 4.13 7.52
N LYS A 28 -10.92 3.77 7.33
CA LYS A 28 -10.14 4.20 6.17
C LYS A 28 -8.96 3.25 6.00
N ILE A 29 -8.65 2.93 4.75
CA ILE A 29 -7.48 2.11 4.41
C ILE A 29 -6.63 2.90 3.44
N VAL A 30 -5.32 2.95 3.67
CA VAL A 30 -4.37 3.61 2.78
C VAL A 30 -3.29 2.60 2.41
N MET A 31 -3.21 2.27 1.13
CA MET A 31 -2.29 1.25 0.62
C MET A 31 -1.33 1.87 -0.38
N GLN A 32 -0.08 1.41 -0.36
CA GLN A 32 0.85 1.67 -1.45
C GLN A 32 1.28 0.36 -2.06
N ALA A 33 1.18 0.26 -3.38
CA ALA A 33 1.71 -0.86 -4.16
C ALA A 33 2.91 -0.36 -4.95
N ILE A 34 3.99 -1.13 -4.91
CA ILE A 34 5.21 -0.85 -5.69
C ILE A 34 5.38 -2.02 -6.66
N ASP A 35 5.56 -1.71 -7.94
CA ASP A 35 5.74 -2.76 -8.93
C ASP A 35 6.62 -2.24 -10.07
N PHE A 36 7.78 -2.89 -10.22
CA PHE A 36 8.75 -2.56 -11.27
C PHE A 36 8.69 -3.54 -12.46
N GLY A 37 7.72 -4.45 -12.43
CA GLY A 37 7.63 -5.50 -13.44
C GLY A 37 8.49 -6.72 -13.12
N THR A 38 9.63 -6.52 -12.46
CA THR A 38 10.55 -7.59 -12.04
C THR A 38 10.42 -7.91 -10.56
N SER A 39 9.91 -6.98 -9.78
CA SER A 39 9.67 -7.16 -8.35
C SER A 39 8.45 -6.33 -7.94
N ALA A 40 7.74 -6.77 -6.93
CA ALA A 40 6.54 -6.08 -6.46
C ALA A 40 6.41 -6.25 -4.95
N THR A 41 5.84 -5.24 -4.31
CA THR A 41 5.53 -5.29 -2.90
C THR A 41 4.29 -4.44 -2.61
N VAL A 42 3.73 -4.62 -1.44
CA VAL A 42 2.56 -3.85 -1.00
C VAL A 42 2.62 -3.69 0.52
N TYR A 43 2.15 -2.57 0.98
CA TYR A 43 1.96 -2.32 2.42
C TYR A 43 0.79 -1.38 2.58
N PHE A 44 0.16 -1.43 3.74
CA PHE A 44 -1.00 -0.58 4.00
C PHE A 44 -1.15 -0.29 5.49
N TYR A 45 -1.84 0.81 5.77
CA TYR A 45 -2.32 1.16 7.10
C TYR A 45 -3.83 1.23 7.06
N PHE A 46 -4.47 0.91 8.17
CA PHE A 46 -5.92 1.10 8.28
C PHE A 46 -6.23 1.85 9.58
N TYR A 47 -7.31 2.59 9.53
CA TYR A 47 -7.77 3.37 10.68
C TYR A 47 -9.02 2.73 11.23
N THR A 48 -9.07 2.54 12.55
CA THR A 48 -10.26 2.04 13.24
C THR A 48 -11.17 3.20 13.60
N LYS A 49 -12.34 2.90 14.15
CA LYS A 49 -13.37 3.92 14.44
C LYS A 49 -12.89 4.99 15.43
N ASP A 50 -11.90 4.69 16.24
CA ASP A 50 -11.26 5.62 17.17
C ASP A 50 -10.16 6.49 16.53
N ASP A 51 -10.07 6.47 15.22
CA ASP A 51 -9.07 7.20 14.43
C ASP A 51 -7.61 6.79 14.67
N GLN A 52 -7.40 5.59 15.23
CA GLN A 52 -6.05 5.06 15.41
C GLN A 52 -5.56 4.36 14.16
N ALA A 53 -4.31 4.66 13.77
CA ALA A 53 -3.67 4.03 12.62
C ALA A 53 -3.04 2.70 13.03
N HIS A 54 -3.23 1.67 12.21
CA HIS A 54 -2.67 0.34 12.42
C HIS A 54 -1.91 -0.08 11.17
N ASN A 55 -0.68 -0.56 11.36
CA ASN A 55 0.10 -1.13 10.25
C ASN A 55 -0.47 -2.49 9.90
N GLY A 56 -0.76 -2.71 8.60
CA GLY A 56 -1.29 -3.99 8.14
C GLY A 56 -0.40 -5.17 8.52
N SER A 57 0.91 -4.99 8.55
CA SER A 57 1.84 -6.07 8.92
C SER A 57 1.73 -6.51 10.37
N ALA A 58 1.10 -5.72 11.22
CA ALA A 58 0.89 -6.05 12.63
C ALA A 58 -0.38 -6.87 12.87
N ILE A 59 -1.21 -7.07 11.85
CA ILE A 59 -2.48 -7.80 11.99
C ILE A 59 -2.30 -9.18 12.65
N PRO A 60 -1.34 -10.02 12.24
CA PRO A 60 -1.18 -11.32 12.88
C PRO A 60 -0.99 -11.24 14.40
N ASN A 61 -0.17 -10.31 14.86
CA ASN A 61 0.09 -10.14 16.30
C ASN A 61 -1.05 -9.44 17.03
N GLU A 62 -1.57 -8.35 16.47
CA GLU A 62 -2.61 -7.56 17.13
C GLU A 62 -3.95 -8.30 17.22
N TYR A 63 -4.29 -9.09 16.21
CA TYR A 63 -5.60 -9.72 16.11
C TYR A 63 -5.55 -11.23 16.09
N ASN A 64 -4.39 -11.81 16.42
CA ASN A 64 -4.21 -13.25 16.52
C ASN A 64 -4.61 -13.98 15.22
N VAL A 65 -4.22 -13.44 14.08
CA VAL A 65 -4.42 -14.04 12.78
C VAL A 65 -3.23 -14.92 12.43
N ASP A 66 -3.49 -16.13 11.92
CA ASP A 66 -2.43 -17.05 11.52
C ASP A 66 -1.50 -16.38 10.48
N GLN A 67 -0.19 -16.44 10.72
CA GLN A 67 0.80 -15.78 9.86
C GLN A 67 0.77 -16.33 8.43
N THR A 68 0.57 -17.64 8.26
CA THR A 68 0.52 -18.25 6.93
C THR A 68 -0.70 -17.75 6.16
N ILE A 69 -1.85 -17.65 6.82
CA ILE A 69 -3.07 -17.13 6.20
C ILE A 69 -2.86 -15.68 5.78
N TYR A 70 -2.28 -14.88 6.66
CA TYR A 70 -2.01 -13.47 6.37
C TYR A 70 -1.04 -13.33 5.18
N ASN A 71 0.03 -14.13 5.17
CA ASN A 71 1.02 -14.11 4.08
C ASN A 71 0.38 -14.46 2.74
N ASN A 72 -0.57 -15.41 2.74
CA ASN A 72 -1.30 -15.75 1.52
C ASN A 72 -2.15 -14.58 1.02
N PHE A 73 -2.79 -13.87 1.92
CA PHE A 73 -3.54 -12.65 1.57
C PHE A 73 -2.62 -11.60 0.94
N VAL A 74 -1.45 -11.38 1.53
CA VAL A 74 -0.47 -10.42 1.00
C VAL A 74 -0.06 -10.81 -0.43
N SER A 75 0.23 -12.10 -0.65
CA SER A 75 0.58 -12.60 -1.99
C SER A 75 -0.55 -12.36 -2.99
N GLU A 76 -1.77 -12.62 -2.58
CA GLU A 76 -2.94 -12.39 -3.44
C GLU A 76 -3.12 -10.90 -3.75
N LEU A 77 -2.89 -10.04 -2.76
CA LEU A 77 -2.99 -8.58 -2.97
C LEU A 77 -1.91 -8.10 -3.95
N ILE A 78 -0.69 -8.63 -3.82
CA ILE A 78 0.40 -8.31 -4.76
C ILE A 78 -0.03 -8.73 -6.18
N ASP A 79 -0.57 -9.93 -6.35
CA ASP A 79 -1.01 -10.42 -7.65
C ASP A 79 -2.12 -9.56 -8.23
N ILE A 80 -3.08 -9.15 -7.41
CA ILE A 80 -4.17 -8.26 -7.83
C ILE A 80 -3.61 -6.95 -8.37
N ASN A 81 -2.68 -6.34 -7.66
CA ASN A 81 -2.06 -5.10 -8.08
C ASN A 81 -1.22 -5.27 -9.35
N SER A 82 -0.48 -6.37 -9.46
CA SER A 82 0.34 -6.65 -10.65
C SER A 82 -0.53 -6.90 -11.88
N ASN A 83 -1.66 -7.58 -11.71
CA ASN A 83 -2.62 -7.79 -12.80
C ASN A 83 -3.21 -6.45 -13.27
N PHE A 84 -3.45 -5.54 -12.35
CA PHE A 84 -3.93 -4.21 -12.70
C PHE A 84 -2.87 -3.44 -13.50
N ARG A 85 -1.62 -3.47 -13.03
CA ARG A 85 -0.52 -2.82 -13.75
C ARG A 85 -0.35 -3.38 -15.16
N GLU A 86 -0.56 -4.68 -15.32
CA GLU A 86 -0.46 -5.36 -16.62
C GLU A 86 -1.46 -4.81 -17.63
N GLU A 87 -2.60 -4.31 -17.19
CA GLU A 87 -3.58 -3.68 -18.09
C GLU A 87 -2.97 -2.45 -18.77
N PHE A 88 -2.10 -1.73 -18.08
CA PHE A 88 -1.38 -0.58 -18.65
C PHE A 88 -0.39 -1.05 -19.71
N VAL A 89 0.35 -2.11 -19.42
CA VAL A 89 1.30 -2.70 -20.38
C VAL A 89 0.57 -3.15 -21.65
N LYS A 90 -0.53 -3.87 -21.50
CA LYS A 90 -1.34 -4.37 -22.63
C LYS A 90 -1.92 -3.24 -23.45
N ALA A 91 -2.29 -2.14 -22.82
CA ALA A 91 -2.86 -0.98 -23.50
C ALA A 91 -1.79 -0.07 -24.10
N ASN A 92 -0.52 -0.43 -23.95
CA ASN A 92 0.61 0.36 -24.42
C ASN A 92 0.64 1.76 -23.77
N ILE A 93 0.25 1.81 -22.52
CA ILE A 93 0.30 3.02 -21.67
C ILE A 93 1.45 2.82 -20.69
N ASP A 94 2.19 3.90 -20.40
CA ASP A 94 3.31 3.85 -19.48
C ASP A 94 2.83 3.31 -18.11
N PRO A 95 3.33 2.14 -17.65
CA PRO A 95 2.84 1.55 -16.42
C PRO A 95 3.40 2.27 -15.19
N TRP A 96 2.55 2.42 -14.18
CA TRP A 96 2.95 3.04 -12.92
C TRP A 96 3.97 2.16 -12.20
N GLU A 97 4.81 2.79 -11.37
CA GLU A 97 5.75 2.08 -10.51
C GLU A 97 5.28 2.12 -9.05
N SER A 98 4.50 3.12 -8.70
CA SER A 98 3.90 3.24 -7.37
C SER A 98 2.43 3.62 -7.53
N MET A 99 1.59 3.04 -6.70
CA MET A 99 0.17 3.39 -6.64
C MET A 99 -0.23 3.53 -5.19
N THR A 100 -0.80 4.69 -4.84
CA THR A 100 -1.41 4.90 -3.52
C THR A 100 -2.91 4.82 -3.69
N PHE A 101 -3.55 3.93 -2.94
CA PHE A 101 -4.97 3.66 -2.98
C PHE A 101 -5.56 3.97 -1.63
N ILE A 102 -6.51 4.90 -1.59
CA ILE A 102 -7.18 5.31 -0.35
C ILE A 102 -8.63 4.87 -0.44
N LEU A 103 -9.07 4.02 0.49
CA LEU A 103 -10.45 3.52 0.54
C LEU A 103 -11.12 4.06 1.79
N ASN A 104 -12.27 4.70 1.63
CA ASN A 104 -13.06 5.24 2.73
C ASN A 104 -14.13 4.24 3.15
N GLU A 105 -14.70 4.44 4.35
CA GLU A 105 -15.71 3.50 4.90
C GLU A 105 -16.98 3.40 4.06
N ASP A 106 -17.28 4.42 3.26
CA ASP A 106 -18.42 4.39 2.34
C ASP A 106 -18.07 3.75 0.98
N TRP A 107 -16.87 3.15 0.89
CA TRP A 107 -16.31 2.50 -0.30
C TRP A 107 -15.95 3.46 -1.44
N SER A 108 -16.01 4.76 -1.20
CA SER A 108 -15.40 5.71 -2.15
C SER A 108 -13.89 5.60 -2.04
N PHE A 109 -13.18 5.86 -3.12
CA PHE A 109 -11.73 5.71 -3.15
C PHE A 109 -11.04 6.77 -4.00
N LYS A 110 -9.76 6.91 -3.77
CA LYS A 110 -8.89 7.82 -4.52
C LYS A 110 -7.62 7.04 -4.88
N VAL A 111 -7.10 7.26 -6.08
CA VAL A 111 -5.90 6.57 -6.57
C VAL A 111 -4.91 7.59 -7.12
N ASP A 112 -3.65 7.49 -6.69
CA ASP A 112 -2.56 8.30 -7.22
C ASP A 112 -1.46 7.38 -7.74
N PHE A 113 -0.91 7.69 -8.91
CA PHE A 113 0.18 6.93 -9.53
C PHE A 113 1.45 7.75 -9.55
N GLU A 114 2.59 7.06 -9.39
CA GLU A 114 3.90 7.67 -9.55
C GLU A 114 4.73 6.84 -10.53
N TYR A 115 5.62 7.52 -11.24
CA TYR A 115 6.50 6.96 -12.24
C TYR A 115 7.94 7.34 -11.88
N ASP A 116 8.89 6.53 -12.31
CA ASP A 116 10.33 6.81 -12.09
C ASP A 116 10.70 7.02 -10.62
N ILE A 117 10.16 6.18 -9.73
CA ILE A 117 10.49 6.26 -8.32
C ILE A 117 11.90 5.75 -8.06
N ASN A 118 12.51 6.19 -6.96
CA ASN A 118 13.87 5.79 -6.61
C ASN A 118 13.96 4.29 -6.29
N LYS A 119 14.67 3.54 -7.12
CA LYS A 119 14.84 2.08 -6.99
C LYS A 119 15.97 1.69 -6.06
N GLU A 120 16.80 2.65 -5.66
CA GLU A 120 17.96 2.39 -4.80
C GLU A 120 17.62 2.22 -3.33
N ILE A 121 16.49 2.74 -2.88
CA ILE A 121 16.06 2.57 -1.49
C ILE A 121 15.33 1.24 -1.34
N GLY A 122 15.52 0.59 -0.18
CA GLY A 122 14.87 -0.68 0.12
C GLY A 122 13.39 -0.52 0.43
N ASN A 123 12.66 -1.62 0.37
CA ASN A 123 11.21 -1.62 0.61
C ASN A 123 10.85 -1.13 2.02
N PHE A 124 11.60 -1.55 3.02
CA PHE A 124 11.34 -1.13 4.40
C PHE A 124 11.55 0.38 4.59
N GLU A 125 12.65 0.90 4.05
CA GLU A 125 12.95 2.32 4.07
C GLU A 125 11.84 3.12 3.36
N ARG A 126 11.42 2.65 2.19
CA ARG A 126 10.35 3.29 1.42
C ARG A 126 9.05 3.33 2.20
N GLU A 127 8.71 2.24 2.87
CA GLU A 127 7.48 2.17 3.67
C GLU A 127 7.50 3.19 4.81
N VAL A 128 8.63 3.31 5.52
CA VAL A 128 8.78 4.27 6.62
C VAL A 128 8.59 5.69 6.10
N ILE A 129 9.23 6.03 5.00
CA ILE A 129 9.15 7.37 4.40
C ILE A 129 7.73 7.65 3.93
N TRP A 130 7.12 6.69 3.24
CA TRP A 130 5.76 6.83 2.74
C TRP A 130 4.75 7.05 3.87
N ALA A 131 4.86 6.28 4.94
CA ALA A 131 3.96 6.41 6.09
C ALA A 131 4.06 7.81 6.71
N TYR A 132 5.26 8.37 6.76
CA TYR A 132 5.47 9.73 7.26
C TYR A 132 4.87 10.79 6.29
N GLU A 133 5.23 10.70 5.01
CA GLU A 133 4.82 11.70 4.02
C GLU A 133 3.30 11.65 3.77
N GLU A 134 2.73 10.47 3.70
CA GLU A 134 1.32 10.30 3.37
C GLU A 134 0.40 10.40 4.59
N LEU A 135 0.83 9.88 5.73
CA LEU A 135 -0.03 9.71 6.91
C LEU A 135 0.46 10.48 8.15
N GLY A 136 1.64 11.08 8.09
CA GLY A 136 2.20 11.78 9.24
C GLY A 136 2.63 10.85 10.38
N ILE A 137 2.84 9.58 10.07
CA ILE A 137 3.21 8.58 11.08
C ILE A 137 4.70 8.66 11.39
N ILE A 138 5.03 8.87 12.67
CA ILE A 138 6.39 8.89 13.16
C ILE A 138 6.65 7.55 13.85
N PRO A 139 7.66 6.78 13.39
CA PRO A 139 7.94 5.46 14.00
C PRO A 139 8.38 5.59 15.46
N GLU A 140 8.04 4.59 16.26
CA GLU A 140 8.45 4.52 17.67
C GLU A 140 9.73 3.68 17.84
N GLU A 141 9.93 2.73 16.94
CA GLU A 141 11.11 1.86 16.97
C GLU A 141 12.37 2.61 16.53
N GLU A 142 13.46 2.40 17.26
CA GLU A 142 14.73 3.12 17.03
C GLU A 142 15.27 3.01 15.61
N PHE A 143 15.25 1.82 15.02
CA PHE A 143 15.76 1.62 13.67
C PHE A 143 14.95 2.41 12.65
N SER A 144 13.63 2.33 12.74
CA SER A 144 12.74 3.06 11.85
C SER A 144 12.85 4.58 12.03
N LYS A 145 13.03 5.03 13.28
CA LYS A 145 13.26 6.45 13.58
C LYS A 145 14.54 6.94 12.91
N SER A 146 15.60 6.15 12.95
CA SER A 146 16.87 6.55 12.33
C SER A 146 16.74 6.69 10.82
N ILE A 147 15.95 5.85 10.19
CA ILE A 147 15.65 5.93 8.76
C ILE A 147 14.96 7.26 8.45
N LEU A 148 13.94 7.60 9.23
CA LEU A 148 13.19 8.83 9.03
C LEU A 148 14.05 10.06 9.27
N GLU A 149 14.85 10.06 10.33
CA GLU A 149 15.75 11.17 10.67
C GLU A 149 16.74 11.42 9.53
N GLU A 150 17.33 10.37 9.00
CA GLU A 150 18.28 10.46 7.89
C GLU A 150 17.61 11.03 6.64
N TYR A 151 16.41 10.56 6.34
CA TYR A 151 15.62 11.06 5.22
C TYR A 151 15.34 12.57 5.35
N LEU A 152 14.92 13.00 6.54
CA LEU A 152 14.60 14.39 6.79
C LEU A 152 15.84 15.30 6.71
N GLU A 153 16.99 14.81 7.17
CA GLU A 153 18.26 15.53 7.04
C GLU A 153 18.66 15.71 5.58
N GLU A 154 18.52 14.66 4.77
CA GLU A 154 18.82 14.73 3.36
C GLU A 154 17.90 15.73 2.63
N LYS A 155 16.65 15.77 3.03
CA LYS A 155 15.65 16.66 2.42
C LYS A 155 15.94 18.13 2.70
N GLU A 156 16.57 18.43 3.83
CA GLU A 156 16.92 19.81 4.22
C GLU A 156 18.16 20.35 3.49
N LYS A 157 18.95 19.47 2.86
CA LYS A 157 20.11 19.86 2.04
C LYS A 157 19.68 20.28 0.63
#